data_f3accf1fb7a5d2d32cd380a9700947e9
#
_entry.id   f3accf1fb7a5d2d32cd380a9700947e9
#
_cell.length_a   1.000
_cell.length_b   1.000
_cell.length_c   1.000
_cell.angle_alpha   90.00
_cell.angle_beta   90.00
_cell.angle_gamma   90.00
#
_symmetry.space_group_name_H-M   'P 1'
#
loop_
_entity.id
_entity.type
_entity.pdbx_description
1 polymer ?
#
loop_
_entity_poly.entity_id
_entity_poly.type
_entity_poly.pdbx_seq_one_letter_code
_entity_poly.pdbx_strand_id
1 'polypeptide(L)'
;MALYAAYGSNMDPRQMSLRAPHSPLNSTGWLVGWRLTFGGEDVGWEGPLATLVEDELSQVFVALYDVTDADAVQMDRWEAADLALFRKIRVRVATLDGDAPAWLYVLDDYEGGLPSARYLGLIADAAEAAGAPDDYVRELRARPCTSVGPGS
;
A
#
# COMPACT_ATOMS: atom_id res chain seq x y z
N MET A 1 -16.84 -6.49 -10.72
CA MET A 1 -15.97 -7.06 -9.69
C MET A 1 -14.97 -6.01 -9.22
N ALA A 2 -14.76 -5.92 -7.92
CA ALA A 2 -13.85 -4.92 -7.38
C ALA A 2 -12.40 -5.39 -7.53
N LEU A 3 -11.52 -4.45 -7.78
CA LEU A 3 -10.08 -4.69 -7.90
C LEU A 3 -9.42 -4.46 -6.54
N TYR A 4 -8.29 -5.11 -6.30
CA TYR A 4 -7.48 -4.84 -5.13
C TYR A 4 -6.56 -3.64 -5.40
N ALA A 5 -6.59 -2.65 -4.52
CA ALA A 5 -5.76 -1.45 -4.64
C ALA A 5 -4.56 -1.56 -3.71
N ALA A 6 -3.38 -1.72 -4.28
CA ALA A 6 -2.13 -1.81 -3.54
C ALA A 6 -1.50 -0.42 -3.44
N TYR A 7 -1.16 0.00 -2.24
CA TYR A 7 -0.53 1.30 -2.01
C TYR A 7 0.85 1.19 -1.33
N GLY A 8 1.22 -0.01 -0.94
CA GLY A 8 2.50 -0.30 -0.30
C GLY A 8 3.38 -1.21 -1.16
N SER A 9 4.09 -2.13 -0.54
CA SER A 9 5.04 -3.00 -1.25
C SER A 9 4.36 -3.85 -2.34
N ASN A 10 3.08 -4.14 -2.21
CA ASN A 10 2.35 -4.90 -3.22
C ASN A 10 2.10 -4.13 -4.52
N MET A 11 2.45 -2.84 -4.58
CA MET A 11 2.45 -2.11 -5.85
C MET A 11 3.44 -2.73 -6.84
N ASP A 12 4.52 -3.34 -6.35
CA ASP A 12 5.50 -4.00 -7.22
C ASP A 12 4.89 -5.30 -7.75
N PRO A 13 4.72 -5.44 -9.08
CA PRO A 13 4.13 -6.65 -9.65
C PRO A 13 4.89 -7.93 -9.31
N ARG A 14 6.20 -7.85 -9.13
CA ARG A 14 7.01 -9.02 -8.76
C ARG A 14 6.70 -9.46 -7.34
N GLN A 15 6.57 -8.50 -6.42
CA GLN A 15 6.20 -8.79 -5.04
C GLN A 15 4.78 -9.35 -4.98
N MET A 16 3.87 -8.75 -5.71
CA MET A 16 2.48 -9.20 -5.74
C MET A 16 2.36 -10.61 -6.30
N SER A 17 3.15 -10.96 -7.32
CA SER A 17 3.10 -12.29 -7.93
C SER A 17 3.51 -13.39 -6.97
N LEU A 18 4.30 -13.07 -5.94
CA LEU A 18 4.67 -14.04 -4.92
C LEU A 18 3.53 -14.29 -3.94
N ARG A 19 2.72 -13.28 -3.68
CA ARG A 19 1.60 -13.37 -2.72
C ARG A 19 0.30 -13.81 -3.37
N ALA A 20 0.09 -13.42 -4.62
CA ALA A 20 -1.12 -13.69 -5.35
C ALA A 20 -0.76 -14.04 -6.80
N PRO A 21 -0.29 -15.27 -7.05
CA PRO A 21 0.29 -15.63 -8.35
C PRO A 21 -0.69 -15.65 -9.51
N HIS A 22 -1.98 -15.65 -9.24
CA HIS A 22 -3.00 -15.70 -10.28
C HIS A 22 -3.74 -14.37 -10.45
N SER A 23 -3.16 -13.28 -9.95
CA SER A 23 -3.81 -11.99 -9.89
C SER A 23 -3.01 -10.95 -10.68
N PRO A 24 -3.32 -10.76 -11.96
CA PRO A 24 -2.53 -9.84 -12.79
C PRO A 24 -2.79 -8.38 -12.48
N LEU A 25 -1.80 -7.56 -12.76
CA LEU A 25 -1.94 -6.11 -12.72
C LEU A 25 -2.93 -5.69 -13.79
N ASN A 26 -3.95 -4.94 -13.40
CA ASN A 26 -4.99 -4.43 -14.31
C ASN A 26 -4.66 -3.02 -14.77
N SER A 27 -4.40 -2.12 -13.84
CA SER A 27 -4.16 -0.71 -14.14
C SER A 27 -3.60 -0.02 -12.91
N THR A 28 -3.40 1.28 -13.02
CA THR A 28 -3.01 2.12 -11.88
C THR A 28 -3.96 3.29 -11.80
N GLY A 29 -3.95 3.95 -10.66
CA GLY A 29 -4.83 5.10 -10.47
C GLY A 29 -4.51 5.86 -9.20
N TRP A 30 -5.41 6.76 -8.86
CA TRP A 30 -5.25 7.64 -7.70
C TRP A 30 -6.43 7.50 -6.76
N LEU A 31 -6.12 7.32 -5.49
CA LEU A 31 -7.12 7.33 -4.43
C LEU A 31 -7.20 8.75 -3.91
N VAL A 32 -8.13 9.51 -4.43
CA VAL A 32 -8.29 10.93 -4.10
C VAL A 32 -9.00 11.07 -2.77
N GLY A 33 -8.54 11.99 -1.93
CA GLY A 33 -9.13 12.21 -0.61
C GLY A 33 -8.53 11.34 0.48
N TRP A 34 -7.35 10.76 0.23
CA TRP A 34 -6.65 9.92 1.18
C TRP A 34 -5.17 10.29 1.21
N ARG A 35 -4.53 9.99 2.33
CA ARG A 35 -3.10 10.24 2.53
C ARG A 35 -2.42 8.99 3.05
N LEU A 36 -1.25 8.68 2.49
CA LEU A 36 -0.42 7.59 2.98
C LEU A 36 0.25 8.03 4.27
N THR A 37 0.13 7.19 5.28
CA THR A 37 0.78 7.41 6.57
C THR A 37 1.22 6.08 7.15
N PHE A 38 1.66 6.10 8.39
CA PHE A 38 2.20 4.91 9.04
C PHE A 38 1.63 4.79 10.44
N GLY A 39 1.35 3.57 10.87
CA GLY A 39 0.80 3.32 12.19
C GLY A 39 1.12 1.91 12.67
N GLY A 40 0.60 1.55 13.82
CA GLY A 40 0.84 0.23 14.38
C GLY A 40 2.29 -0.01 14.73
N GLU A 41 2.94 0.95 15.36
CA GLU A 41 4.37 0.93 15.63
C GLU A 41 4.83 -0.34 16.34
N ASP A 42 4.00 -0.88 17.23
CA ASP A 42 4.37 -2.05 18.02
C ASP A 42 4.18 -3.38 17.29
N VAL A 43 3.58 -3.39 16.11
CA VAL A 43 3.26 -4.63 15.41
C VAL A 43 4.08 -4.84 14.14
N GLY A 44 4.74 -3.80 13.64
CA GLY A 44 5.60 -3.92 12.47
C GLY A 44 6.96 -4.48 12.83
N TRP A 45 7.54 -5.28 11.94
CA TRP A 45 8.84 -5.88 12.18
C TRP A 45 10.00 -4.87 12.14
N GLU A 46 9.79 -3.73 11.50
CA GLU A 46 10.76 -2.63 11.47
C GLU A 46 10.12 -1.31 11.88
N GLY A 47 9.09 -1.37 12.74
CA GLY A 47 8.39 -0.17 13.18
C GLY A 47 7.02 -0.04 12.53
N PRO A 48 6.50 1.19 12.38
CA PRO A 48 5.16 1.40 11.86
C PRO A 48 4.97 0.87 10.45
N LEU A 49 3.76 0.44 10.16
CA LEU A 49 3.37 -0.11 8.87
C LEU A 49 2.58 0.93 8.07
N ALA A 50 2.63 0.82 6.75
CA ALA A 50 1.90 1.71 5.87
C ALA A 50 0.39 1.53 6.02
N THR A 51 -0.33 2.63 6.08
CA THR A 51 -1.78 2.66 6.10
C THR A 51 -2.27 3.95 5.45
N LEU A 52 -3.58 4.12 5.38
CA LEU A 52 -4.20 5.31 4.78
C LEU A 52 -5.13 5.97 5.78
N VAL A 53 -5.19 7.29 5.71
CA VAL A 53 -6.17 8.09 6.45
C VAL A 53 -6.85 9.06 5.49
N GLU A 54 -8.07 9.44 5.79
CA GLU A 54 -8.80 10.39 4.97
C GLU A 54 -8.16 11.76 5.07
N ASP A 55 -7.96 12.40 3.92
CA ASP A 55 -7.40 13.75 3.83
C ASP A 55 -7.83 14.36 2.48
N GLU A 56 -8.75 15.30 2.55
CA GLU A 56 -9.36 15.91 1.35
C GLU A 56 -8.35 16.57 0.42
N LEU A 57 -7.18 16.95 0.94
CA LEU A 57 -6.16 17.66 0.17
C LEU A 57 -5.11 16.74 -0.43
N SER A 58 -5.23 15.45 -0.23
CA SER A 58 -4.21 14.50 -0.64
C SER A 58 -4.74 13.46 -1.61
N GLN A 59 -3.81 12.74 -2.23
CA GLN A 59 -4.16 11.57 -3.05
C GLN A 59 -3.00 10.57 -2.98
N VAL A 60 -3.34 9.31 -3.15
CA VAL A 60 -2.38 8.21 -3.04
C VAL A 60 -2.38 7.43 -4.36
N PHE A 61 -1.20 7.19 -4.90
CA PHE A 61 -1.03 6.35 -6.08
C PHE A 61 -1.24 4.89 -5.69
N VAL A 62 -2.01 4.16 -6.50
CA VAL A 62 -2.28 2.74 -6.25
C VAL A 62 -2.12 1.92 -7.53
N ALA A 63 -1.73 0.67 -7.35
CA ALA A 63 -1.73 -0.34 -8.41
C ALA A 63 -2.97 -1.21 -8.22
N LEU A 64 -3.71 -1.43 -9.29
CA LEU A 64 -4.97 -2.18 -9.23
C LEU A 64 -4.76 -3.58 -9.82
N TYR A 65 -5.08 -4.59 -9.04
CA TYR A 65 -4.93 -5.99 -9.41
C TYR A 65 -6.27 -6.69 -9.49
N ASP A 66 -6.42 -7.51 -10.51
CA ASP A 66 -7.59 -8.36 -10.66
C ASP A 66 -7.35 -9.65 -9.86
N VAL A 67 -7.75 -9.63 -8.59
CA VAL A 67 -7.44 -10.70 -7.65
C VAL A 67 -8.50 -11.80 -7.73
N THR A 68 -8.03 -13.03 -7.97
CA THR A 68 -8.92 -14.20 -7.98
C THR A 68 -9.43 -14.48 -6.57
N ASP A 69 -10.57 -15.20 -6.48
CA ASP A 69 -11.13 -15.56 -5.17
C ASP A 69 -10.14 -16.37 -4.33
N ALA A 70 -9.41 -17.29 -4.95
CA ALA A 70 -8.42 -18.09 -4.25
C ALA A 70 -7.28 -17.26 -3.72
N ASP A 71 -6.80 -16.32 -4.53
CA ASP A 71 -5.72 -15.43 -4.10
C ASP A 71 -6.22 -14.44 -3.01
N ALA A 72 -7.47 -14.00 -3.11
CA ALA A 72 -8.05 -13.14 -2.09
C ALA A 72 -8.10 -13.81 -0.71
N VAL A 73 -8.46 -15.08 -0.68
CA VAL A 73 -8.45 -15.86 0.57
C VAL A 73 -7.02 -15.94 1.13
N GLN A 74 -6.04 -16.17 0.27
CA GLN A 74 -4.65 -16.27 0.69
C GLN A 74 -4.15 -14.93 1.23
N MET A 75 -4.50 -13.82 0.59
CA MET A 75 -4.14 -12.49 1.05
C MET A 75 -4.78 -12.17 2.40
N ASP A 76 -6.05 -12.53 2.58
CA ASP A 76 -6.73 -12.34 3.86
C ASP A 76 -6.02 -13.09 4.99
N ARG A 77 -5.52 -14.30 4.70
CA ARG A 77 -4.76 -15.07 5.68
C ARG A 77 -3.45 -14.41 6.04
N TRP A 78 -2.75 -13.85 5.05
CA TRP A 78 -1.51 -13.13 5.28
C TRP A 78 -1.72 -11.97 6.23
N GLU A 79 -2.72 -11.13 5.95
CA GLU A 79 -3.01 -9.97 6.78
C GLU A 79 -3.49 -10.37 8.18
N ALA A 80 -4.34 -11.39 8.27
CA ALA A 80 -4.84 -11.86 9.56
C ALA A 80 -3.75 -12.55 10.39
N ALA A 81 -2.85 -13.27 9.73
CA ALA A 81 -1.76 -13.95 10.43
C ALA A 81 -0.76 -12.96 11.02
N ASP A 82 -0.48 -11.90 10.27
CA ASP A 82 0.49 -10.91 10.71
C ASP A 82 -0.14 -9.91 11.67
N LEU A 83 -1.38 -9.50 11.40
CA LEU A 83 -1.98 -8.40 12.14
C LEU A 83 -3.49 -8.51 12.16
N ALA A 84 -4.04 -8.93 13.28
CA ALA A 84 -5.48 -8.85 13.50
C ALA A 84 -5.99 -7.40 13.46
N LEU A 85 -5.14 -6.45 13.17
CA LEU A 85 -5.47 -5.03 13.15
C LEU A 85 -5.86 -4.48 11.80
N PHE A 86 -5.51 -5.17 10.70
CA PHE A 86 -5.90 -4.72 9.37
C PHE A 86 -7.37 -5.00 9.11
N ARG A 87 -8.00 -4.03 8.48
CA ARG A 87 -9.42 -4.07 8.13
C ARG A 87 -9.55 -3.82 6.63
N LYS A 88 -10.39 -4.59 5.97
CA LYS A 88 -10.66 -4.42 4.54
C LYS A 88 -11.76 -3.37 4.36
N ILE A 89 -11.51 -2.39 3.50
CA ILE A 89 -12.49 -1.37 3.15
C ILE A 89 -12.66 -1.28 1.65
N ARG A 90 -13.77 -0.69 1.22
CA ARG A 90 -14.07 -0.42 -0.19
C ARG A 90 -13.86 1.05 -0.48
N VAL A 91 -13.27 1.32 -1.65
CA VAL A 91 -12.95 2.69 -2.07
C VAL A 91 -13.24 2.84 -3.55
N ARG A 92 -13.14 4.07 -4.05
CA ARG A 92 -13.18 4.38 -5.48
C ARG A 92 -11.83 4.93 -5.88
N VAL A 93 -11.29 4.39 -6.97
CA VAL A 93 -9.99 4.80 -7.51
C VAL A 93 -10.22 5.51 -8.83
N ALA A 94 -9.64 6.69 -8.98
CA ALA A 94 -9.70 7.45 -10.24
C ALA A 94 -8.66 6.88 -11.20
N THR A 95 -9.12 6.36 -12.33
CA THR A 95 -8.25 5.82 -13.38
C THR A 95 -8.44 6.60 -14.67
N LEU A 96 -7.63 6.30 -15.68
CA LEU A 96 -7.77 6.91 -16.99
C LEU A 96 -9.12 6.59 -17.65
N ASP A 97 -9.72 5.48 -17.26
CA ASP A 97 -11.01 5.03 -17.81
C ASP A 97 -12.19 5.40 -16.92
N GLY A 98 -11.97 6.25 -15.91
CA GLY A 98 -13.02 6.65 -14.96
C GLY A 98 -12.81 6.02 -13.60
N ASP A 99 -13.78 6.20 -12.70
CA ASP A 99 -13.68 5.67 -11.35
C ASP A 99 -13.90 4.16 -11.35
N ALA A 100 -13.04 3.44 -10.63
CA ALA A 100 -13.15 2.01 -10.48
C ALA A 100 -13.37 1.65 -9.00
N PRO A 101 -14.33 0.75 -8.71
CA PRO A 101 -14.47 0.26 -7.34
C PRO A 101 -13.29 -0.65 -6.99
N ALA A 102 -12.80 -0.52 -5.78
CA ALA A 102 -11.64 -1.29 -5.32
C ALA A 102 -11.76 -1.57 -3.83
N TRP A 103 -10.95 -2.51 -3.36
CA TRP A 103 -10.85 -2.80 -1.94
C TRP A 103 -9.37 -2.76 -1.54
N LEU A 104 -9.12 -2.47 -0.27
CA LEU A 104 -7.78 -2.46 0.26
C LEU A 104 -7.82 -2.69 1.78
N TYR A 105 -6.65 -2.87 2.36
CA TYR A 105 -6.51 -3.06 3.79
C TYR A 105 -5.98 -1.79 4.44
N VAL A 106 -6.55 -1.43 5.60
CA VAL A 106 -6.04 -0.32 6.42
C VAL A 106 -5.91 -0.78 7.85
N LEU A 107 -5.02 -0.13 8.60
CA LEU A 107 -4.96 -0.31 10.04
C LEU A 107 -6.04 0.52 10.69
N ASP A 108 -6.68 -0.01 11.72
CA ASP A 108 -7.62 0.77 12.51
C ASP A 108 -6.92 1.82 13.34
N ASP A 109 -5.72 1.55 13.72
CA ASP A 109 -4.87 2.47 14.40
C ASP A 109 -4.12 3.27 13.41
N TYR A 110 -3.93 4.51 13.61
CA TYR A 110 -3.73 5.49 12.69
C TYR A 110 -2.43 6.12 12.75
N GLU A 111 -2.32 7.33 12.27
CA GLU A 111 -1.05 7.96 12.03
C GLU A 111 -0.22 8.08 13.29
N GLY A 112 1.04 7.82 13.14
CA GLY A 112 2.04 7.93 14.19
C GLY A 112 3.26 7.13 13.86
N GLY A 113 4.39 7.58 14.39
CA GLY A 113 5.67 6.93 14.19
C GLY A 113 6.31 7.18 12.85
N LEU A 114 7.59 6.91 12.78
CA LEU A 114 8.38 7.03 11.55
C LEU A 114 8.73 5.65 11.04
N PRO A 115 8.48 5.35 9.75
CA PRO A 115 8.88 4.08 9.17
C PRO A 115 10.40 3.97 9.13
N SER A 116 10.92 2.75 9.05
CA SER A 116 12.33 2.57 8.82
C SER A 116 12.69 3.05 7.41
N ALA A 117 13.93 3.49 7.23
CA ALA A 117 14.41 3.90 5.91
C ALA A 117 14.30 2.76 4.91
N ARG A 118 14.57 1.53 5.33
CA ARG A 118 14.48 0.35 4.48
C ARG A 118 13.04 0.09 4.03
N TYR A 119 12.08 0.15 4.95
CA TYR A 119 10.68 -0.10 4.64
C TYR A 119 10.14 0.97 3.69
N LEU A 120 10.46 2.24 3.98
CA LEU A 120 10.06 3.35 3.12
C LEU A 120 10.66 3.21 1.72
N GLY A 121 11.93 2.79 1.63
CA GLY A 121 12.60 2.54 0.36
C GLY A 121 11.92 1.44 -0.44
N LEU A 122 11.48 0.37 0.22
CA LEU A 122 10.75 -0.71 -0.45
C LEU A 122 9.43 -0.21 -1.05
N ILE A 123 8.72 0.66 -0.34
CA ILE A 123 7.47 1.23 -0.84
C ILE A 123 7.74 2.15 -2.04
N ALA A 124 8.77 2.98 -1.96
CA ALA A 124 9.14 3.86 -3.07
C ALA A 124 9.57 3.07 -4.30
N ASP A 125 10.35 2.00 -4.11
CA ASP A 125 10.75 1.11 -5.20
C ASP A 125 9.54 0.44 -5.83
N ALA A 126 8.57 0.02 -5.01
CA ALA A 126 7.34 -0.60 -5.50
C ALA A 126 6.50 0.38 -6.32
N ALA A 127 6.41 1.63 -5.87
CA ALA A 127 5.71 2.67 -6.62
C ALA A 127 6.36 2.91 -7.99
N GLU A 128 7.69 2.98 -8.01
CA GLU A 128 8.45 3.14 -9.25
C GLU A 128 8.21 1.96 -10.20
N ALA A 129 8.25 0.74 -9.67
CA ALA A 129 8.01 -0.46 -10.46
C ALA A 129 6.59 -0.50 -11.05
N ALA A 130 5.63 0.11 -10.37
CA ALA A 130 4.24 0.17 -10.84
C ALA A 130 4.01 1.33 -11.83
N GLY A 131 5.01 2.17 -12.05
CA GLY A 131 4.90 3.27 -12.99
C GLY A 131 4.39 4.57 -12.40
N ALA A 132 4.53 4.75 -11.09
CA ALA A 132 4.15 6.01 -10.46
C ALA A 132 4.98 7.18 -11.02
N PRO A 133 4.41 8.40 -11.06
CA PRO A 133 5.16 9.57 -11.50
C PRO A 133 6.41 9.80 -10.66
N ASP A 134 7.44 10.34 -11.28
CA ASP A 134 8.73 10.56 -10.63
C ASP A 134 8.61 11.45 -9.39
N ASP A 135 7.75 12.45 -9.43
CA ASP A 135 7.57 13.36 -8.29
C ASP A 135 6.91 12.65 -7.10
N TYR A 136 6.01 11.69 -7.37
CA TYR A 136 5.41 10.89 -6.32
C TYR A 136 6.46 10.01 -5.64
N VAL A 137 7.28 9.33 -6.44
CA VAL A 137 8.37 8.48 -5.92
C VAL A 137 9.37 9.31 -5.13
N ARG A 138 9.72 10.48 -5.63
CA ARG A 138 10.66 11.37 -4.97
C ARG A 138 10.12 11.86 -3.63
N GLU A 139 8.84 12.17 -3.56
CA GLU A 139 8.20 12.58 -2.31
C GLU A 139 8.23 11.45 -1.29
N LEU A 140 7.97 10.21 -1.72
CA LEU A 140 8.06 9.05 -0.82
C LEU A 140 9.47 8.90 -0.26
N ARG A 141 10.49 9.00 -1.11
CA ARG A 141 11.87 8.85 -0.67
C ARG A 141 12.34 9.97 0.27
N ALA A 142 11.69 11.14 0.18
CA ALA A 142 12.02 12.29 1.00
C ALA A 142 11.27 12.35 2.32
N ARG A 143 10.35 11.43 2.57
CA ARG A 143 9.59 11.44 3.82
C ARG A 143 10.47 11.14 5.03
N PRO A 144 10.12 11.69 6.20
CA PRO A 144 10.83 11.36 7.43
C PRO A 144 10.81 9.86 7.71
N CYS A 145 11.95 9.34 8.14
CA CYS A 145 12.08 7.93 8.48
C CYS A 145 13.17 7.77 9.54
N THR A 146 13.21 6.58 10.13
CA THR A 146 14.28 6.23 11.05
C THR A 146 15.29 5.36 10.33
N SER A 147 16.55 5.53 10.64
CA SER A 147 17.57 4.60 10.19
C SER A 147 17.49 3.35 11.05
N VAL A 148 17.71 2.19 10.42
CA VAL A 148 17.77 0.91 11.13
C VAL A 148 19.09 0.23 10.83
N GLY A 149 19.55 -0.54 11.79
CA GLY A 149 20.77 -1.28 11.66
C GLY A 149 21.99 -0.52 12.15
N PRO A 150 23.17 -1.14 12.03
CA PRO A 150 24.40 -0.51 12.50
C PRO A 150 24.67 0.79 11.78
N GLY A 151 25.09 1.78 12.50
CA GLY A 151 25.41 3.08 11.92
C GLY A 151 24.22 4.01 11.74
N SER A 152 23.11 3.61 12.27
CA SER A 152 21.90 4.46 12.25
C SER A 152 22.05 5.62 13.19
#